data_ccc19117d115976d712ca74c5e6c1cd5
#
_entry.id   ccc19117d115976d712ca74c5e6c1cd5
#
_cell.length_a   1.000
_cell.length_b   1.000
_cell.length_c   1.000
_cell.angle_alpha   90.00
_cell.angle_beta   90.00
_cell.angle_gamma   90.00
#
_symmetry.space_group_name_H-M   'P 1'
#
loop_
_entity.id
_entity.type
_entity.pdbx_description
1 polymer ?
#
loop_
_entity_poly.entity_id
_entity_poly.type
_entity_poly.pdbx_seq_one_letter_code
_entity_poly.pdbx_strand_id
1 'polypeptide(L)'
;MFIYCLPEESESFHKEILSIEEEIFQGLGLPYRIVDTATGDLGAPAYRKFDIEAWMPGRGDEGEYGEVTSTSNCTDYQARSLNIRYRDDDGKIKFVHMLNGTAVALSRAMVAVIENYQNEDGSITIPPALVSYTGFDKIEKKN
;
A
#
# COMPACT_ATOMS: atom_id res chain seq x y z
N MET A 1 -5.17 -3.64 6.02
CA MET A 1 -4.89 -5.09 6.24
C MET A 1 -4.09 -5.24 7.52
N PHE A 2 -4.37 -6.29 8.31
CA PHE A 2 -3.59 -6.64 9.50
C PHE A 2 -3.35 -8.15 9.52
N ILE A 3 -2.13 -8.56 9.86
CA ILE A 3 -1.77 -9.96 10.04
C ILE A 3 -1.17 -10.14 11.43
N TYR A 4 -1.57 -11.22 12.09
CA TYR A 4 -0.99 -11.73 13.33
C TYR A 4 -0.42 -13.10 13.01
N CYS A 5 0.88 -13.28 13.21
CA CYS A 5 1.58 -14.50 12.83
C CYS A 5 2.65 -14.90 13.84
N LEU A 6 3.22 -16.07 13.65
CA LEU A 6 4.40 -16.48 14.37
C LEU A 6 5.62 -15.66 13.90
N PRO A 7 6.62 -15.45 14.77
CA PRO A 7 7.82 -14.67 14.42
C PRO A 7 8.52 -15.11 13.14
N GLU A 8 8.63 -16.41 12.92
CA GLU A 8 9.28 -17.04 11.77
C GLU A 8 8.53 -16.85 10.45
N GLU A 9 7.24 -16.52 10.50
CA GLU A 9 6.37 -16.32 9.32
C GLU A 9 6.32 -14.86 8.87
N SER A 10 6.76 -13.91 9.72
CA SER A 10 6.49 -12.48 9.53
C SER A 10 7.08 -11.90 8.23
N GLU A 11 8.28 -12.35 7.81
CA GLU A 11 8.88 -11.90 6.55
C GLU A 11 8.10 -12.41 5.32
N SER A 12 7.56 -13.63 5.39
CA SER A 12 6.74 -14.23 4.34
C SER A 12 5.42 -13.47 4.18
N PHE A 13 4.72 -13.23 5.29
CA PHE A 13 3.48 -12.45 5.29
C PHE A 13 3.68 -10.99 4.91
N HIS A 14 4.85 -10.39 5.22
CA HIS A 14 5.14 -9.03 4.77
C HIS A 14 5.21 -8.93 3.25
N LYS A 15 5.85 -9.91 2.60
CA LYS A 15 5.89 -10.00 1.13
C LYS A 15 4.50 -10.28 0.53
N GLU A 16 3.67 -11.06 1.21
CA GLU A 16 2.29 -11.34 0.77
C GLU A 16 1.44 -10.06 0.78
N ILE A 17 1.49 -9.25 1.86
CA ILE A 17 0.80 -7.96 1.90
C ILE A 17 1.27 -7.06 0.77
N LEU A 18 2.60 -6.97 0.55
CA LEU A 18 3.16 -6.18 -0.54
C LEU A 18 2.65 -6.64 -1.90
N SER A 19 2.62 -7.96 -2.14
CA SER A 19 2.10 -8.53 -3.39
C SER A 19 0.64 -8.16 -3.64
N ILE A 20 -0.20 -8.18 -2.59
CA ILE A 20 -1.61 -7.76 -2.69
C ILE A 20 -1.71 -6.28 -3.06
N GLU A 21 -0.87 -5.44 -2.47
CA GLU A 21 -0.83 -4.01 -2.80
C GLU A 21 -0.38 -3.79 -4.25
N GLU A 22 0.64 -4.52 -4.73
CA GLU A 22 1.10 -4.46 -6.12
C GLU A 22 -0.01 -4.88 -7.11
N GLU A 23 -0.73 -5.97 -6.83
CA GLU A 23 -1.83 -6.44 -7.68
C GLU A 23 -2.90 -5.34 -7.90
N ILE A 24 -3.18 -4.53 -6.86
CA ILE A 24 -4.14 -3.42 -6.96
C ILE A 24 -3.61 -2.35 -7.93
N PHE A 25 -2.38 -1.89 -7.77
CA PHE A 25 -1.80 -0.83 -8.60
C PHE A 25 -1.52 -1.30 -10.04
N GLN A 26 -1.14 -2.56 -10.23
CA GLN A 26 -1.07 -3.21 -11.55
C GLN A 26 -2.45 -3.27 -12.21
N GLY A 27 -3.46 -3.68 -11.46
CA GLY A 27 -4.85 -3.72 -11.94
C GLY A 27 -5.39 -2.34 -12.35
N LEU A 28 -4.95 -1.28 -11.66
CA LEU A 28 -5.26 0.11 -12.02
C LEU A 28 -4.46 0.62 -13.23
N GLY A 29 -3.42 -0.12 -13.68
CA GLY A 29 -2.57 0.28 -14.80
C GLY A 29 -1.69 1.51 -14.50
N LEU A 30 -1.39 1.77 -13.23
CA LEU A 30 -0.56 2.89 -12.81
C LEU A 30 0.93 2.52 -12.85
N PRO A 31 1.81 3.38 -13.40
CA PRO A 31 3.25 3.21 -13.22
C PRO A 31 3.61 3.40 -11.74
N TYR A 32 4.32 2.46 -11.18
CA TYR A 32 4.72 2.52 -9.76
C TYR A 32 6.14 1.96 -9.55
N ARG A 33 6.68 2.23 -8.38
CA ARG A 33 7.90 1.60 -7.86
C ARG A 33 7.72 1.18 -6.41
N ILE A 34 8.50 0.20 -5.96
CA ILE A 34 8.59 -0.21 -4.56
C ILE A 34 9.84 0.41 -3.96
N VAL A 35 9.69 0.97 -2.78
CA VAL A 35 10.79 1.52 -1.98
C VAL A 35 10.90 0.73 -0.68
N ASP A 36 12.06 0.07 -0.46
CA ASP A 36 12.41 -0.50 0.86
C ASP A 36 12.91 0.66 1.72
N THR A 37 12.11 1.07 2.68
CA THR A 37 12.29 2.33 3.41
C THR A 37 13.53 2.31 4.27
N ALA A 38 14.37 3.33 4.14
CA ALA A 38 15.57 3.49 4.95
C ALA A 38 15.24 3.63 6.44
N THR A 39 16.13 3.17 7.31
CA THR A 39 15.92 3.15 8.77
C THR A 39 15.62 4.54 9.36
N GLY A 40 16.14 5.61 8.76
CA GLY A 40 15.86 6.99 9.18
C GLY A 40 14.42 7.45 8.96
N ASP A 41 13.70 6.80 8.05
CA ASP A 41 12.31 7.13 7.69
C ASP A 41 11.29 6.10 8.21
N LEU A 42 11.75 5.11 8.99
CA LEU A 42 10.86 4.18 9.66
C LEU A 42 10.14 4.86 10.82
N GLY A 43 8.82 4.70 10.90
CA GLY A 43 8.09 5.00 12.13
C GLY A 43 8.50 4.05 13.27
N ALA A 44 8.38 4.51 14.51
CA ALA A 44 8.80 3.76 15.71
C ALA A 44 8.34 2.29 15.80
N PRO A 45 7.14 1.90 15.32
CA PRO A 45 6.70 0.50 15.37
C PRO A 45 7.35 -0.40 14.32
N ALA A 46 7.82 0.15 13.19
CA ALA A 46 8.21 -0.64 12.03
C ALA A 46 9.66 -1.15 12.16
N TYR A 47 9.83 -2.45 12.06
CA TYR A 47 11.12 -3.10 11.84
C TYR A 47 11.56 -2.99 10.38
N ARG A 48 10.62 -3.15 9.44
CA ARG A 48 10.80 -2.98 8.00
C ARG A 48 9.51 -2.43 7.38
N LYS A 49 9.66 -1.55 6.40
CA LYS A 49 8.53 -0.95 5.68
C LYS A 49 8.82 -0.93 4.18
N PHE A 50 7.80 -1.27 3.39
CA PHE A 50 7.78 -1.01 1.96
C PHE A 50 6.75 0.07 1.66
N ASP A 51 7.13 1.04 0.85
CA ASP A 51 6.22 2.02 0.26
C ASP A 51 6.02 1.68 -1.22
N ILE A 52 4.77 1.74 -1.70
CA ILE A 52 4.47 1.80 -3.11
C ILE A 52 4.28 3.26 -3.48
N GLU A 53 5.07 3.73 -4.42
CA GLU A 53 5.01 5.08 -4.96
C GLU A 53 4.55 5.02 -6.41
N ALA A 54 3.42 5.67 -6.72
CA ALA A 54 2.92 5.82 -8.08
C ALA A 54 3.51 7.07 -8.74
N TRP A 55 3.70 7.01 -10.05
CA TRP A 55 4.07 8.16 -10.85
C TRP A 55 2.93 9.16 -10.90
N MET A 56 3.24 10.43 -10.67
CA MET A 56 2.30 11.56 -10.71
C MET A 56 2.82 12.62 -11.68
N PRO A 57 2.31 12.65 -12.92
CA PRO A 57 2.78 13.59 -13.94
C PRO A 57 2.66 15.06 -13.58
N GLY A 58 1.65 15.43 -12.79
CA GLY A 58 1.39 16.81 -12.36
C GLY A 58 2.18 17.25 -11.12
N ARG A 59 3.02 16.39 -10.56
CA ARG A 59 3.79 16.70 -9.37
C ARG A 59 5.20 17.20 -9.73
N GLY A 60 5.63 18.33 -9.15
CA GLY A 60 6.89 18.97 -9.51
C GLY A 60 6.88 19.53 -10.93
N ASP A 61 8.07 19.78 -11.49
CA ASP A 61 8.21 20.36 -12.83
C ASP A 61 8.19 19.31 -13.96
N GLU A 62 8.61 18.07 -13.67
CA GLU A 62 8.76 17.00 -14.66
C GLU A 62 7.97 15.72 -14.30
N GLY A 63 7.17 15.77 -13.25
CA GLY A 63 6.52 14.63 -12.63
C GLY A 63 7.39 13.99 -11.55
N GLU A 64 6.77 13.40 -10.55
CA GLU A 64 7.44 12.73 -9.44
C GLU A 64 6.70 11.46 -9.01
N TYR A 65 7.44 10.55 -8.38
CA TYR A 65 6.83 9.45 -7.64
C TYR A 65 6.31 9.93 -6.29
N GLY A 66 5.12 9.47 -5.90
CA GLY A 66 4.53 9.77 -4.61
C GLY A 66 3.93 8.53 -3.95
N GLU A 67 4.13 8.40 -2.64
CA GLU A 67 3.61 7.30 -1.85
C GLU A 67 2.07 7.22 -1.96
N VAL A 68 1.56 6.07 -2.38
CA VAL A 68 0.12 5.77 -2.51
C VAL A 68 -0.35 4.70 -1.54
N THR A 69 0.55 3.88 -1.04
CA THR A 69 0.30 2.93 0.05
C THR A 69 1.61 2.47 0.68
N SER A 70 1.51 1.83 1.84
CA SER A 70 2.65 1.24 2.53
C SER A 70 2.28 0.00 3.32
N THR A 71 3.25 -0.90 3.51
CA THR A 71 3.13 -2.06 4.39
C THR A 71 4.30 -2.14 5.37
N SER A 72 4.01 -2.50 6.62
CA SER A 72 4.98 -2.54 7.72
C SER A 72 4.97 -3.88 8.44
N ASN A 73 6.16 -4.44 8.65
CA ASN A 73 6.40 -5.48 9.63
C ASN A 73 6.81 -4.82 10.95
N CYS A 74 5.96 -4.92 11.96
CA CYS A 74 6.17 -4.32 13.28
C CYS A 74 6.74 -5.31 14.31
N THR A 75 7.09 -6.52 13.89
CA THR A 75 7.48 -7.59 14.78
C THR A 75 6.53 -7.70 16.00
N ASP A 76 7.04 -7.78 17.21
CA ASP A 76 6.23 -7.86 18.43
C ASP A 76 5.91 -6.50 19.06
N TYR A 77 6.32 -5.38 18.44
CA TYR A 77 6.17 -4.04 19.03
C TYR A 77 4.73 -3.71 19.42
N GLN A 78 3.80 -3.87 18.49
CA GLN A 78 2.38 -3.60 18.74
C GLN A 78 1.75 -4.70 19.61
N ALA A 79 2.17 -5.96 19.45
CA ALA A 79 1.69 -7.08 20.23
C ALA A 79 1.99 -6.92 21.73
N ARG A 80 3.16 -6.37 22.08
CA ARG A 80 3.50 -6.04 23.46
C ARG A 80 2.53 -5.02 24.07
N SER A 81 2.23 -3.95 23.34
CA SER A 81 1.31 -2.90 23.81
C SER A 81 -0.12 -3.41 23.95
N LEU A 82 -0.56 -4.27 23.03
CA LEU A 82 -1.90 -4.85 23.01
C LEU A 82 -2.02 -6.14 23.82
N ASN A 83 -0.88 -6.66 24.34
CA ASN A 83 -0.81 -7.89 25.10
C ASN A 83 -1.30 -9.13 24.34
N ILE A 84 -1.05 -9.18 22.99
CA ILE A 84 -1.45 -10.28 22.14
C ILE A 84 -0.35 -11.33 22.12
N ARG A 85 -0.67 -12.54 22.62
CA ARG A 85 0.29 -13.60 22.88
C ARG A 85 -0.19 -14.94 22.32
N TYR A 86 0.73 -15.85 22.12
CA TYR A 86 0.46 -17.25 21.82
C TYR A 86 1.24 -18.17 22.77
N ARG A 87 0.87 -19.42 22.82
CA ARG A 87 1.61 -20.46 23.54
C ARG A 87 2.33 -21.31 22.50
N ASP A 88 3.64 -21.40 22.63
CA ASP A 88 4.45 -22.25 21.77
C ASP A 88 4.32 -23.75 22.14
N ASP A 89 4.96 -24.60 21.35
CA ASP A 89 4.91 -26.08 21.53
C ASP A 89 5.52 -26.54 22.86
N ASP A 90 6.46 -25.77 23.42
CA ASP A 90 7.03 -26.02 24.75
C ASP A 90 6.15 -25.50 25.90
N GLY A 91 4.98 -24.92 25.59
CA GLY A 91 4.05 -24.34 26.55
C GLY A 91 4.43 -22.94 27.04
N LYS A 92 5.47 -22.30 26.48
CA LYS A 92 5.89 -20.94 26.83
C LYS A 92 4.98 -19.91 26.17
N ILE A 93 4.73 -18.82 26.89
CA ILE A 93 3.95 -17.69 26.36
C ILE A 93 4.90 -16.70 25.68
N LYS A 94 4.61 -16.38 24.41
CA LYS A 94 5.36 -15.44 23.57
C LYS A 94 4.42 -14.43 22.92
N PHE A 95 4.95 -13.29 22.47
CA PHE A 95 4.19 -12.32 21.68
C PHE A 95 4.17 -12.74 20.22
N VAL A 96 3.03 -12.52 19.55
CA VAL A 96 2.92 -12.67 18.10
C VAL A 96 3.67 -11.54 17.39
N HIS A 97 4.02 -11.75 16.12
CA HIS A 97 4.38 -10.65 15.24
C HIS A 97 3.12 -10.06 14.61
N MET A 98 3.14 -8.73 14.40
CA MET A 98 2.04 -7.98 13.82
C MET A 98 2.53 -7.21 12.59
N LEU A 99 1.77 -7.33 11.52
CA LEU A 99 2.01 -6.62 10.27
C LEU A 99 0.76 -5.85 9.89
N ASN A 100 0.98 -4.77 9.14
CA ASN A 100 -0.13 -4.00 8.57
C ASN A 100 0.22 -3.46 7.19
N GLY A 101 -0.81 -3.20 6.40
CA GLY A 101 -0.73 -2.54 5.12
C GLY A 101 -2.01 -1.77 4.84
N THR A 102 -1.88 -0.61 4.20
CA THR A 102 -3.01 0.28 3.93
C THR A 102 -3.88 -0.24 2.78
N ALA A 103 -3.38 -1.11 1.94
CA ALA A 103 -3.94 -1.56 0.66
C ALA A 103 -4.06 -0.39 -0.33
N VAL A 104 -4.91 0.61 -0.05
CA VAL A 104 -5.09 1.80 -0.88
C VAL A 104 -5.29 3.02 0.01
N ALA A 105 -4.39 3.99 -0.05
CA ALA A 105 -4.63 5.32 0.49
C ALA A 105 -5.52 6.08 -0.50
N LEU A 106 -6.82 6.05 -0.28
CA LEU A 106 -7.84 6.43 -1.27
C LEU A 106 -7.59 7.79 -1.91
N SER A 107 -7.28 8.82 -1.14
CA SER A 107 -7.04 10.18 -1.66
C SER A 107 -5.81 10.23 -2.56
N ARG A 108 -4.72 9.58 -2.18
CA ARG A 108 -3.47 9.54 -2.96
C ARG A 108 -3.62 8.73 -4.24
N ALA A 109 -4.26 7.55 -4.15
CA ALA A 109 -4.55 6.72 -5.31
C ALA A 109 -5.48 7.42 -6.30
N MET A 110 -6.47 8.19 -5.81
CA MET A 110 -7.35 8.98 -6.64
C MET A 110 -6.59 10.06 -7.43
N VAL A 111 -5.65 10.78 -6.79
CA VAL A 111 -4.78 11.74 -7.47
C VAL A 111 -3.97 11.04 -8.57
N ALA A 112 -3.31 9.92 -8.24
CA ALA A 112 -2.52 9.17 -9.21
C ALA A 112 -3.36 8.69 -10.41
N VAL A 113 -4.57 8.19 -10.17
CA VAL A 113 -5.49 7.78 -11.25
C VAL A 113 -5.87 8.97 -12.12
N ILE A 114 -6.33 10.07 -11.51
CA ILE A 114 -6.76 11.25 -12.28
C ILE A 114 -5.62 11.79 -13.14
N GLU A 115 -4.42 11.95 -12.59
CA GLU A 115 -3.29 12.51 -13.31
C GLU A 115 -2.79 11.60 -14.45
N ASN A 116 -2.79 10.27 -14.25
CA ASN A 116 -2.34 9.34 -15.30
C ASN A 116 -3.39 9.07 -16.38
N TYR A 117 -4.67 9.30 -16.11
CA TYR A 117 -5.76 9.02 -17.03
C TYR A 117 -6.44 10.29 -17.60
N GLN A 118 -5.89 11.47 -17.30
CA GLN A 118 -6.35 12.72 -17.89
C GLN A 118 -5.98 12.81 -19.36
N ASN A 119 -6.91 13.21 -20.21
CA ASN A 119 -6.74 13.41 -21.65
C ASN A 119 -6.43 14.89 -21.96
N GLU A 120 -5.89 15.14 -23.15
CA GLU A 120 -5.57 16.50 -23.64
C GLU A 120 -6.78 17.44 -23.66
N ASP A 121 -7.98 16.90 -23.87
CA ASP A 121 -9.24 17.67 -23.85
C ASP A 121 -9.74 18.02 -22.44
N GLY A 122 -9.02 17.53 -21.41
CA GLY A 122 -9.35 17.71 -19.99
C GLY A 122 -10.40 16.75 -19.46
N SER A 123 -10.81 15.77 -20.26
CA SER A 123 -11.60 14.62 -19.79
C SER A 123 -10.71 13.60 -19.07
N ILE A 124 -11.31 12.66 -18.34
CA ILE A 124 -10.57 11.60 -17.63
C ILE A 124 -11.13 10.25 -18.07
N THR A 125 -10.26 9.41 -18.61
CA THR A 125 -10.61 8.00 -18.89
C THR A 125 -10.64 7.23 -17.58
N ILE A 126 -11.62 6.36 -17.40
CA ILE A 126 -11.69 5.49 -16.22
C ILE A 126 -10.82 4.25 -16.45
N PRO A 127 -9.93 3.88 -15.51
CA PRO A 127 -9.19 2.64 -15.60
C PRO A 127 -10.11 1.44 -15.87
N PRO A 128 -9.78 0.53 -16.80
CA PRO A 128 -10.65 -0.58 -17.18
C PRO A 128 -11.16 -1.40 -15.98
N ALA A 129 -10.31 -1.60 -14.97
CA ALA A 129 -10.65 -2.31 -13.74
C ALA A 129 -11.78 -1.63 -12.93
N LEU A 130 -12.00 -0.33 -13.11
CA LEU A 130 -12.99 0.45 -12.37
C LEU A 130 -14.31 0.66 -13.14
N VAL A 131 -14.34 0.44 -14.45
CA VAL A 131 -15.53 0.71 -15.29
C VAL A 131 -16.77 -0.04 -14.81
N SER A 132 -16.62 -1.31 -14.38
CA SER A 132 -17.73 -2.10 -13.85
C SER A 132 -18.32 -1.56 -12.55
N TYR A 133 -17.53 -0.81 -11.78
CA TYR A 133 -17.96 -0.20 -10.51
C TYR A 133 -18.54 1.19 -10.70
N THR A 134 -17.99 1.97 -11.63
CA THR A 134 -18.45 3.33 -11.91
C THR A 134 -19.70 3.36 -12.78
N GLY A 135 -19.87 2.38 -13.67
CA GLY A 135 -20.94 2.34 -14.67
C GLY A 135 -20.71 3.30 -15.85
N PHE A 136 -19.54 3.91 -15.94
CA PHE A 136 -19.10 4.77 -17.06
C PHE A 136 -17.60 4.60 -17.28
N ASP A 137 -17.13 4.91 -18.48
CA ASP A 137 -15.72 4.74 -18.90
C ASP A 137 -14.97 6.07 -19.04
N LYS A 138 -15.66 7.20 -18.89
CA LYS A 138 -15.09 8.53 -19.05
C LYS A 138 -15.81 9.58 -18.21
N ILE A 139 -15.07 10.53 -17.67
CA ILE A 139 -15.58 11.76 -17.07
C ILE A 139 -15.35 12.87 -18.08
N GLU A 140 -16.44 13.46 -18.57
CA GLU A 140 -16.38 14.54 -19.54
C GLU A 140 -16.10 15.89 -18.86
N LYS A 141 -15.34 16.74 -19.55
CA LYS A 141 -15.16 18.13 -19.13
C LYS A 141 -16.49 18.88 -19.28
N LYS A 142 -16.97 19.50 -18.22
CA LYS A 142 -18.11 20.43 -18.33
C LYS A 142 -17.65 21.73 -18.99
N ASN A 143 -18.33 22.11 -20.06
CA ASN A 143 -18.20 23.42 -20.70
C ASN A 143 -18.72 24.54 -19.79
#